data_57d754f176c9f371d021b84af785e559
#
_entry.id   57d754f176c9f371d021b84af785e559
#
_cell.length_a   1.000
_cell.length_b   1.000
_cell.length_c   1.000
_cell.angle_alpha   90.00
_cell.angle_beta   90.00
_cell.angle_gamma   90.00
#
_symmetry.space_group_name_H-M   'P 1'
#
loop_
_entity.id
_entity.type
_entity.pdbx_description
1 polymer ?
#
loop_
_entity_poly.entity_id
_entity_poly.type
_entity_poly.pdbx_seq_one_letter_code
_entity_poly.pdbx_strand_id
1 'polypeptide(L)'
;NTVVSSANIEAHARIILQKFIQRELIRISGEVITDAYEDTTDVFDLLDDAESKLFEITNNHLKKNFDELPAVLAKTYSRIEELRNKKEDITGVPSGFQLLDRITNGFQPTDLIIIAARPSVGKTAFALNLARNAAMHPAKPVPVGLFSLEMSASQLVQRILSAQSEIPMEK
;
A
#
# COMPACT_ATOMS: atom_id res chain seq x y z
N ASN A 1 48.18 -8.73 11.69
CA ASN A 1 47.22 -7.75 12.27
C ASN A 1 46.84 -6.75 11.20
N THR A 2 45.93 -7.10 10.31
CA THR A 2 45.29 -6.18 9.39
C THR A 2 44.20 -5.45 10.18
N VAL A 3 44.41 -4.18 10.48
CA VAL A 3 43.40 -3.28 11.02
C VAL A 3 42.34 -3.14 9.92
N VAL A 4 41.21 -3.77 10.13
CA VAL A 4 40.04 -3.59 9.24
C VAL A 4 39.58 -2.15 9.39
N SER A 5 39.79 -1.34 8.35
CA SER A 5 39.38 0.06 8.32
C SER A 5 37.87 0.18 8.56
N SER A 6 37.47 1.16 9.36
CA SER A 6 36.04 1.47 9.62
C SER A 6 35.23 1.70 8.33
N ALA A 7 35.88 2.09 7.23
CA ALA A 7 35.28 2.25 5.90
C ALA A 7 34.65 0.96 5.33
N ASN A 8 34.99 -0.23 5.85
CA ASN A 8 34.48 -1.51 5.37
C ASN A 8 33.38 -2.12 6.26
N ILE A 9 33.02 -1.46 7.38
CA ILE A 9 32.04 -2.02 8.34
C ILE A 9 30.68 -2.23 7.67
N GLU A 10 30.20 -1.27 6.89
CA GLU A 10 28.92 -1.38 6.18
C GLU A 10 28.93 -2.52 5.16
N ALA A 11 30.04 -2.66 4.41
CA ALA A 11 30.18 -3.75 3.44
C ALA A 11 30.18 -5.12 4.13
N HIS A 12 30.88 -5.26 5.24
CA HIS A 12 30.91 -6.50 6.02
C HIS A 12 29.55 -6.80 6.68
N ALA A 13 28.88 -5.79 7.24
CA ALA A 13 27.53 -5.91 7.79
C ALA A 13 26.54 -6.38 6.72
N ARG A 14 26.62 -5.82 5.50
CA ARG A 14 25.79 -6.22 4.36
C ARG A 14 26.03 -7.67 3.95
N ILE A 15 27.29 -8.12 3.94
CA ILE A 15 27.62 -9.52 3.62
C ILE A 15 27.06 -10.46 4.71
N ILE A 16 27.19 -10.11 5.98
CA ILE A 16 26.64 -10.90 7.09
C ILE A 16 25.13 -11.00 6.96
N LEU A 17 24.43 -9.87 6.73
CA LEU A 17 23.00 -9.83 6.54
C LEU A 17 22.57 -10.68 5.34
N GLN A 18 23.28 -10.59 4.22
CA GLN A 18 23.01 -11.40 3.03
C GLN A 18 23.12 -12.90 3.34
N LYS A 19 24.17 -13.31 4.07
CA LYS A 19 24.36 -14.70 4.46
C LYS A 19 23.33 -15.17 5.47
N PHE A 20 22.89 -14.30 6.36
CA PHE A 20 21.79 -14.57 7.28
C PHE A 20 20.49 -14.82 6.51
N ILE A 21 20.10 -13.91 5.61
CA ILE A 21 18.88 -14.05 4.79
C ILE A 21 18.93 -15.35 3.95
N GLN A 22 20.08 -15.67 3.35
CA GLN A 22 20.23 -16.92 2.60
C GLN A 22 19.98 -18.16 3.48
N ARG A 23 20.49 -18.18 4.71
CA ARG A 23 20.30 -19.28 5.66
C ARG A 23 18.85 -19.39 6.11
N GLU A 24 18.19 -18.26 6.39
CA GLU A 24 16.77 -18.25 6.76
C GLU A 24 15.88 -18.75 5.61
N LEU A 25 16.16 -18.35 4.38
CA LEU A 25 15.47 -18.87 3.21
C LEU A 25 15.63 -20.38 3.05
N ILE A 26 16.84 -20.92 3.27
CA ILE A 26 17.09 -22.37 3.24
C ILE A 26 16.30 -23.07 4.35
N ARG A 27 16.30 -22.53 5.57
CA ARG A 27 15.57 -23.08 6.72
C ARG A 27 14.07 -23.14 6.43
N ILE A 28 13.47 -22.02 6.03
CA ILE A 28 12.03 -21.93 5.72
C ILE A 28 11.65 -22.88 4.56
N SER A 29 12.47 -22.91 3.52
CA SER A 29 12.23 -23.84 2.40
C SER A 29 12.26 -25.30 2.85
N GLY A 30 13.17 -25.66 3.76
CA GLY A 30 13.24 -26.99 4.35
C GLY A 30 11.99 -27.35 5.17
N GLU A 31 11.50 -26.41 5.98
CA GLU A 31 10.26 -26.56 6.74
C GLU A 31 9.07 -26.76 5.81
N VAL A 32 8.88 -25.86 4.84
CA VAL A 32 7.79 -25.96 3.85
C VAL A 32 7.82 -27.28 3.09
N ILE A 33 9.01 -27.77 2.71
CA ILE A 33 9.14 -29.09 2.06
C ILE A 33 8.69 -30.21 3.01
N THR A 34 9.10 -30.15 4.27
CA THR A 34 8.75 -31.18 5.26
C THR A 34 7.24 -31.22 5.48
N ASP A 35 6.65 -30.05 5.71
CA ASP A 35 5.23 -29.90 5.98
C ASP A 35 4.36 -30.30 4.77
N ALA A 36 4.88 -30.04 3.54
CA ALA A 36 4.21 -30.45 2.30
C ALA A 36 4.19 -31.97 2.05
N TYR A 37 5.07 -32.72 2.70
CA TYR A 37 5.05 -34.20 2.67
C TYR A 37 4.15 -34.81 3.74
N GLU A 38 3.63 -34.01 4.67
CA GLU A 38 2.68 -34.48 5.68
C GLU A 38 1.25 -34.48 5.12
N ASP A 39 0.64 -35.67 4.96
CA ASP A 39 -0.71 -35.82 4.44
C ASP A 39 -1.82 -35.19 5.29
N THR A 40 -1.50 -34.77 6.52
CA THR A 40 -2.45 -34.15 7.47
C THR A 40 -2.49 -32.61 7.42
N THR A 41 -1.55 -31.98 6.73
CA THR A 41 -1.45 -30.52 6.67
C THR A 41 -2.41 -29.95 5.62
N ASP A 42 -3.25 -28.99 5.99
CA ASP A 42 -4.08 -28.26 5.03
C ASP A 42 -3.20 -27.38 4.12
N VAL A 43 -3.45 -27.47 2.82
CA VAL A 43 -2.65 -26.75 1.81
C VAL A 43 -2.76 -25.23 1.98
N PHE A 44 -3.91 -24.72 2.40
CA PHE A 44 -4.10 -23.28 2.61
C PHE A 44 -3.36 -22.81 3.86
N ASP A 45 -3.39 -23.56 4.94
CA ASP A 45 -2.62 -23.26 6.16
C ASP A 45 -1.11 -23.30 5.88
N LEU A 46 -0.64 -24.25 5.06
CA LEU A 46 0.76 -24.32 4.64
C LEU A 46 1.19 -23.10 3.82
N LEU A 47 0.34 -22.65 2.89
CA LEU A 47 0.62 -21.44 2.10
C LEU A 47 0.68 -20.19 2.96
N ASP A 48 -0.27 -20.01 3.88
CA ASP A 48 -0.33 -18.86 4.77
C ASP A 48 0.89 -18.81 5.72
N ASP A 49 1.32 -19.97 6.23
CA ASP A 49 2.51 -20.07 7.09
C ASP A 49 3.80 -19.74 6.30
N ALA A 50 3.94 -20.29 5.10
CA ALA A 50 5.07 -20.00 4.22
C ALA A 50 5.15 -18.50 3.86
N GLU A 51 4.01 -17.88 3.51
CA GLU A 51 3.93 -16.44 3.22
C GLU A 51 4.31 -15.60 4.44
N SER A 52 3.78 -15.94 5.60
CA SER A 52 4.06 -15.24 6.86
C SER A 52 5.55 -15.27 7.20
N LYS A 53 6.19 -16.44 7.13
CA LYS A 53 7.62 -16.62 7.40
C LYS A 53 8.51 -15.84 6.41
N LEU A 54 8.18 -15.83 5.12
CA LEU A 54 8.88 -15.03 4.12
C LEU A 54 8.70 -13.53 4.33
N PHE A 55 7.51 -13.11 4.71
CA PHE A 55 7.20 -11.70 5.02
C PHE A 55 7.99 -11.21 6.24
N GLU A 56 8.16 -12.01 7.27
CA GLU A 56 8.98 -11.68 8.44
C GLU A 56 10.42 -11.36 8.07
N ILE A 57 11.06 -12.15 7.20
CA ILE A 57 12.43 -11.87 6.72
C ILE A 57 12.48 -10.49 6.06
N THR A 58 11.51 -10.20 5.17
CA THR A 58 11.47 -8.95 4.42
C THR A 58 11.24 -7.76 5.34
N ASN A 59 10.32 -7.92 6.30
CA ASN A 59 9.91 -6.83 7.18
C ASN A 59 10.97 -6.48 8.23
N ASN A 60 11.63 -7.49 8.79
CA ASN A 60 12.58 -7.30 9.89
C ASN A 60 13.97 -6.90 9.42
N HIS A 61 14.38 -7.28 8.20
CA HIS A 61 15.77 -7.15 7.79
C HIS A 61 16.02 -6.25 6.58
N LEU A 62 15.00 -5.93 5.79
CA LEU A 62 15.14 -5.09 4.60
C LEU A 62 14.62 -3.66 4.77
N LYS A 63 13.85 -3.38 5.82
CA LYS A 63 13.41 -2.01 6.11
C LYS A 63 14.50 -1.25 6.86
N LYS A 64 14.85 -0.07 6.35
CA LYS A 64 15.57 0.94 7.14
C LYS A 64 14.65 1.37 8.30
N ASN A 65 15.01 1.00 9.53
CA ASN A 65 14.20 1.30 10.70
C ASN A 65 14.28 2.76 11.16
N PHE A 66 15.27 3.54 10.68
CA PHE A 66 15.48 4.91 11.10
C PHE A 66 15.93 5.78 9.92
N ASP A 67 15.28 6.92 9.74
CA ASP A 67 15.72 7.99 8.88
C ASP A 67 16.43 9.05 9.74
N GLU A 68 17.57 9.55 9.30
CA GLU A 68 18.26 10.63 9.98
C GLU A 68 17.47 11.93 9.87
N LEU A 69 17.29 12.63 10.98
CA LEU A 69 16.51 13.86 11.05
C LEU A 69 16.94 14.92 10.01
N PRO A 70 18.24 15.15 9.73
CA PRO A 70 18.65 16.08 8.68
C PRO A 70 18.14 15.72 7.30
N ALA A 71 18.13 14.43 6.95
CA ALA A 71 17.61 13.94 5.66
C ALA A 71 16.10 14.12 5.55
N VAL A 72 15.37 13.85 6.65
CA VAL A 72 13.91 14.09 6.72
C VAL A 72 13.59 15.57 6.61
N LEU A 73 14.34 16.44 7.31
CA LEU A 73 14.17 17.90 7.23
C LEU A 73 14.39 18.41 5.80
N ALA A 74 15.47 17.98 5.13
CA ALA A 74 15.74 18.39 3.75
C ALA A 74 14.59 18.02 2.81
N LYS A 75 14.07 16.79 2.90
CA LYS A 75 12.91 16.35 2.12
C LYS A 75 11.65 17.16 2.44
N THR A 76 11.44 17.47 3.72
CA THR A 76 10.28 18.26 4.17
C THR A 76 10.35 19.69 3.65
N TYR A 77 11.51 20.33 3.71
CA TYR A 77 11.70 21.66 3.15
C TYR A 77 11.43 21.69 1.64
N SER A 78 12.02 20.78 0.88
CA SER A 78 11.76 20.68 -0.56
C SER A 78 10.27 20.49 -0.86
N ARG A 79 9.59 19.68 -0.05
CA ARG A 79 8.14 19.47 -0.20
C ARG A 79 7.32 20.72 0.08
N ILE A 80 7.69 21.49 1.11
CA ILE A 80 7.03 22.77 1.44
C ILE A 80 7.24 23.79 0.32
N GLU A 81 8.46 23.89 -0.25
CA GLU A 81 8.74 24.76 -1.38
C GLU A 81 7.95 24.38 -2.63
N GLU A 82 7.86 23.07 -2.94
CA GLU A 82 7.01 22.58 -4.04
C GLU A 82 5.55 22.99 -3.85
N LEU A 83 5.00 22.80 -2.65
CA LEU A 83 3.61 23.15 -2.33
C LEU A 83 3.37 24.66 -2.40
N ARG A 84 4.34 25.48 -1.97
CA ARG A 84 4.26 26.94 -2.06
C ARG A 84 4.23 27.44 -3.51
N ASN A 85 4.96 26.76 -4.40
CA ASN A 85 5.05 27.13 -5.81
C ASN A 85 3.91 26.56 -6.66
N LYS A 86 3.18 25.57 -6.16
CA LYS A 86 1.97 25.05 -6.81
C LYS A 86 0.78 25.94 -6.49
N LYS A 87 0.18 26.52 -7.53
CA LYS A 87 -1.09 27.26 -7.45
C LYS A 87 -2.31 26.34 -7.40
N GLU A 88 -2.12 25.07 -7.10
CA GLU A 88 -3.22 24.09 -7.01
C GLU A 88 -3.92 24.26 -5.64
N ASP A 89 -5.23 24.42 -5.66
CA ASP A 89 -6.05 24.57 -4.45
C ASP A 89 -6.12 23.29 -3.60
N ILE A 90 -5.74 22.13 -4.16
CA ILE A 90 -5.82 20.82 -3.50
C ILE A 90 -4.44 20.15 -3.55
N THR A 91 -3.84 19.89 -2.38
CA THR A 91 -2.51 19.26 -2.28
C THR A 91 -2.54 17.75 -2.38
N GLY A 92 -3.61 17.12 -1.91
CA GLY A 92 -3.83 15.68 -1.92
C GLY A 92 -4.48 15.15 -3.19
N VAL A 93 -4.99 13.92 -3.12
CA VAL A 93 -5.81 13.29 -4.15
C VAL A 93 -7.24 13.84 -4.03
N PRO A 94 -7.78 14.49 -5.06
CA PRO A 94 -9.11 15.06 -4.99
C PRO A 94 -10.19 13.99 -4.90
N SER A 95 -11.16 14.19 -4.03
CA SER A 95 -12.34 13.32 -3.89
C SER A 95 -13.36 13.51 -5.02
N GLY A 96 -13.29 14.65 -5.70
CA GLY A 96 -14.28 15.09 -6.68
C GLY A 96 -15.54 15.70 -6.08
N PHE A 97 -15.59 15.84 -4.75
CA PHE A 97 -16.65 16.53 -4.03
C PHE A 97 -16.09 17.84 -3.47
N GLN A 98 -16.44 18.97 -4.09
CA GLN A 98 -15.86 20.28 -3.79
C GLN A 98 -15.87 20.66 -2.30
N LEU A 99 -16.98 20.39 -1.59
CA LEU A 99 -17.07 20.69 -0.16
C LEU A 99 -16.14 19.80 0.68
N LEU A 100 -16.04 18.53 0.32
CA LEU A 100 -15.14 17.61 0.99
C LEU A 100 -13.69 17.99 0.73
N ASP A 101 -13.35 18.26 -0.51
CA ASP A 101 -12.00 18.67 -0.92
C ASP A 101 -11.58 19.98 -0.27
N ARG A 102 -12.51 20.93 -0.08
CA ARG A 102 -12.24 22.19 0.65
C ARG A 102 -11.94 21.96 2.14
N ILE A 103 -12.55 20.95 2.75
CA ILE A 103 -12.35 20.63 4.18
C ILE A 103 -11.07 19.82 4.38
N THR A 104 -10.82 18.82 3.51
CA THR A 104 -9.71 17.85 3.66
C THR A 104 -8.44 18.28 2.92
N ASN A 105 -8.55 19.23 1.99
CA ASN A 105 -7.50 19.57 1.03
C ASN A 105 -7.08 18.38 0.14
N GLY A 106 -8.03 17.46 -0.10
CA GLY A 106 -7.80 16.17 -0.74
C GLY A 106 -7.21 15.13 0.21
N PHE A 107 -7.18 13.88 -0.24
CA PHE A 107 -6.62 12.77 0.55
C PHE A 107 -5.09 12.79 0.47
N GLN A 108 -4.45 12.86 1.64
CA GLN A 108 -3.00 12.95 1.71
C GLN A 108 -2.34 11.56 1.66
N PRO A 109 -1.09 11.45 1.16
CA PRO A 109 -0.32 10.21 1.25
C PRO A 109 -0.23 9.72 2.70
N THR A 110 -0.33 8.42 2.91
CA THR A 110 -0.29 7.74 4.21
C THR A 110 -1.54 7.85 5.09
N ASP A 111 -2.58 8.60 4.67
CA ASP A 111 -3.82 8.68 5.41
C ASP A 111 -4.60 7.35 5.37
N LEU A 112 -5.12 6.94 6.50
CA LEU A 112 -6.15 5.92 6.62
C LEU A 112 -7.53 6.60 6.74
N ILE A 113 -8.35 6.45 5.70
CA ILE A 113 -9.67 7.08 5.64
C ILE A 113 -10.74 6.03 5.88
N ILE A 114 -11.52 6.21 6.94
CA ILE A 114 -12.60 5.27 7.32
C ILE A 114 -13.95 5.87 6.93
N ILE A 115 -14.71 5.15 6.09
CA ILE A 115 -16.07 5.51 5.69
C ILE A 115 -17.04 4.54 6.38
N ALA A 116 -17.86 5.06 7.29
CA ALA A 116 -18.85 4.29 7.99
C ALA A 116 -20.26 4.80 7.71
N ALA A 117 -21.20 3.89 7.52
CA ALA A 117 -22.61 4.20 7.31
C ALA A 117 -23.48 3.01 7.72
N ARG A 118 -24.74 3.27 8.03
CA ARG A 118 -25.75 2.21 8.23
C ARG A 118 -25.91 1.40 6.92
N PRO A 119 -26.35 0.14 7.03
CA PRO A 119 -26.65 -0.65 5.83
C PRO A 119 -27.57 0.12 4.86
N SER A 120 -27.37 -0.06 3.58
CA SER A 120 -28.20 0.52 2.48
C SER A 120 -28.16 2.06 2.33
N VAL A 121 -27.34 2.79 3.07
CA VAL A 121 -27.20 4.26 2.93
C VAL A 121 -26.32 4.66 1.73
N GLY A 122 -25.63 3.71 1.10
CA GLY A 122 -24.81 3.99 -0.08
C GLY A 122 -23.29 4.07 0.17
N LYS A 123 -22.78 3.50 1.26
CA LYS A 123 -21.33 3.45 1.57
C LYS A 123 -20.48 3.03 0.37
N THR A 124 -20.80 1.89 -0.23
CA THR A 124 -20.05 1.34 -1.38
C THR A 124 -20.17 2.23 -2.61
N ALA A 125 -21.36 2.80 -2.88
CA ALA A 125 -21.56 3.72 -3.99
C ALA A 125 -20.72 5.00 -3.81
N PHE A 126 -20.63 5.53 -2.60
CA PHE A 126 -19.80 6.69 -2.30
C PHE A 126 -18.30 6.37 -2.48
N ALA A 127 -17.82 5.24 -1.96
CA ALA A 127 -16.44 4.80 -2.11
C ALA A 127 -16.05 4.60 -3.60
N LEU A 128 -16.95 4.01 -4.40
CA LEU A 128 -16.74 3.84 -5.84
C LEU A 128 -16.69 5.19 -6.59
N ASN A 129 -17.51 6.17 -6.18
CA ASN A 129 -17.44 7.51 -6.77
C ASN A 129 -16.13 8.22 -6.40
N LEU A 130 -15.64 8.10 -5.18
CA LEU A 130 -14.31 8.60 -4.79
C LEU A 130 -13.22 8.00 -5.66
N ALA A 131 -13.22 6.67 -5.79
CA ALA A 131 -12.25 5.94 -6.61
C ALA A 131 -12.29 6.37 -8.08
N ARG A 132 -13.50 6.45 -8.66
CA ARG A 132 -13.70 6.93 -10.04
C ARG A 132 -13.21 8.36 -10.21
N ASN A 133 -13.62 9.27 -9.34
CA ASN A 133 -13.24 10.67 -9.42
C ASN A 133 -11.73 10.86 -9.34
N ALA A 134 -11.04 10.12 -8.47
CA ALA A 134 -9.59 10.14 -8.38
C ALA A 134 -8.92 9.58 -9.64
N ALA A 135 -9.42 8.45 -10.16
CA ALA A 135 -8.87 7.80 -11.35
C ALA A 135 -9.10 8.60 -12.64
N MET A 136 -10.24 9.29 -12.75
CA MET A 136 -10.63 10.05 -13.94
C MET A 136 -10.43 11.57 -13.79
N HIS A 137 -9.67 12.02 -12.79
CA HIS A 137 -9.46 13.44 -12.58
C HIS A 137 -8.74 14.07 -13.79
N PRO A 138 -9.30 15.15 -14.40
CA PRO A 138 -8.84 15.67 -15.68
C PRO A 138 -7.39 16.19 -15.65
N ALA A 139 -6.96 16.76 -14.54
CA ALA A 139 -5.61 17.33 -14.41
C ALA A 139 -4.62 16.39 -13.71
N LYS A 140 -5.10 15.47 -12.86
CA LYS A 140 -4.24 14.64 -12.02
C LYS A 140 -4.90 13.25 -11.80
N PRO A 141 -4.97 12.40 -12.84
CA PRO A 141 -5.50 11.06 -12.68
C PRO A 141 -4.56 10.22 -11.79
N VAL A 142 -5.15 9.48 -10.83
CA VAL A 142 -4.40 8.64 -9.90
C VAL A 142 -4.89 7.20 -10.04
N PRO A 143 -4.00 6.21 -10.23
CA PRO A 143 -4.41 4.82 -10.27
C PRO A 143 -4.98 4.38 -8.92
N VAL A 144 -6.12 3.68 -8.94
CA VAL A 144 -6.84 3.25 -7.75
C VAL A 144 -7.02 1.74 -7.76
N GLY A 145 -6.59 1.08 -6.69
CA GLY A 145 -6.86 -0.34 -6.45
C GLY A 145 -8.11 -0.51 -5.58
N LEU A 146 -9.01 -1.41 -5.97
CA LEU A 146 -10.23 -1.73 -5.21
C LEU A 146 -10.17 -3.19 -4.75
N PHE A 147 -10.30 -3.40 -3.44
CA PHE A 147 -10.41 -4.71 -2.81
C PHE A 147 -11.81 -4.85 -2.21
N SER A 148 -12.56 -5.87 -2.61
CA SER A 148 -13.93 -6.10 -2.15
C SER A 148 -14.10 -7.52 -1.66
N LEU A 149 -14.60 -7.66 -0.44
CA LEU A 149 -14.97 -8.95 0.17
C LEU A 149 -16.49 -9.23 0.06
N GLU A 150 -17.28 -8.24 -0.33
CA GLU A 150 -18.77 -8.33 -0.38
C GLU A 150 -19.29 -8.47 -1.81
N MET A 151 -18.64 -7.81 -2.78
CA MET A 151 -19.13 -7.71 -4.15
C MET A 151 -18.10 -8.24 -5.15
N SER A 152 -18.59 -8.89 -6.21
CA SER A 152 -17.71 -9.31 -7.32
C SER A 152 -17.22 -8.11 -8.15
N ALA A 153 -16.12 -8.31 -8.88
CA ALA A 153 -15.54 -7.27 -9.74
C ALA A 153 -16.55 -6.80 -10.81
N SER A 154 -17.35 -7.71 -11.38
CA SER A 154 -18.39 -7.37 -12.37
C SER A 154 -19.48 -6.47 -11.79
N GLN A 155 -19.91 -6.72 -10.55
CA GLN A 155 -20.90 -5.88 -9.88
C GLN A 155 -20.36 -4.48 -9.59
N LEU A 156 -19.08 -4.35 -9.20
CA LEU A 156 -18.44 -3.06 -9.00
C LEU A 156 -18.35 -2.27 -10.30
N VAL A 157 -17.94 -2.92 -11.39
CA VAL A 157 -17.87 -2.30 -12.73
C VAL A 157 -19.25 -1.87 -13.21
N GLN A 158 -20.29 -2.69 -13.06
CA GLN A 158 -21.66 -2.31 -13.40
C GLN A 158 -22.13 -1.06 -12.67
N ARG A 159 -21.80 -0.94 -11.37
CA ARG A 159 -22.14 0.27 -10.59
C ARG A 159 -21.39 1.51 -11.10
N ILE A 160 -20.12 1.38 -11.46
CA ILE A 160 -19.34 2.48 -12.03
C ILE A 160 -19.91 2.89 -13.38
N LEU A 161 -20.24 1.93 -14.26
CA LEU A 161 -20.86 2.20 -15.56
C LEU A 161 -22.22 2.86 -15.42
N SER A 162 -23.10 2.36 -14.55
CA SER A 162 -24.39 2.97 -14.25
C SER A 162 -24.24 4.42 -13.76
N ALA A 163 -23.32 4.66 -12.84
CA ALA A 163 -23.04 6.01 -12.34
C ALA A 163 -22.46 6.95 -13.40
N GLN A 164 -21.72 6.43 -14.38
CA GLN A 164 -21.11 7.22 -15.44
C GLN A 164 -22.10 7.51 -16.58
N SER A 165 -22.95 6.53 -16.90
CA SER A 165 -23.93 6.64 -17.99
C SER A 165 -25.26 7.24 -17.56
N GLU A 166 -25.48 7.43 -16.26
CA GLU A 166 -26.77 7.85 -15.67
C GLU A 166 -27.92 6.89 -15.98
N ILE A 167 -27.62 5.64 -16.37
CA ILE A 167 -28.62 4.60 -16.68
C ILE A 167 -28.82 3.76 -15.41
N PRO A 168 -30.09 3.60 -14.96
CA PRO A 168 -30.41 2.72 -13.84
C PRO A 168 -30.00 1.27 -14.10
N MET A 169 -29.52 0.58 -13.07
CA MET A 169 -29.06 -0.82 -13.18
C MET A 169 -30.22 -1.83 -13.42
N GLU A 170 -31.46 -1.41 -13.27
CA GLU A 170 -32.63 -2.26 -13.41
C GLU A 170 -33.16 -2.37 -14.87
N LYS A 171 -32.37 -1.95 -15.84
CA LYS A 171 -32.74 -2.01 -17.27
C LYS A 171 -31.69 -2.71 -18.09
#